data_0207efbdca4a9a27be908a20ccd3ff81
#
_entry.id   0207efbdca4a9a27be908a20ccd3ff81
#
_cell.length_a   1.000
_cell.length_b   1.000
_cell.length_c   1.000
_cell.angle_alpha   90.00
_cell.angle_beta   90.00
_cell.angle_gamma   90.00
#
_symmetry.space_group_name_H-M   'P 1'
#
loop_
_entity.id
_entity.type
_entity.pdbx_description
1 polymer ?
#
loop_
_entity_poly.entity_id
_entity_poly.type
_entity_poly.pdbx_seq_one_letter_code
_entity_poly.pdbx_strand_id
1 'polypeptide(L)'
;AVGSSPTGPFVAEPAAIEASYSIDPAVYIDDDGTAYMYFGGLWGGQLQSYRNNQYNQNYQEPAANENALGPRVAKLTGDMLQFAEDVKEILIVDEKGNALLAGDNDRRFFEASWMHKYKGKYYFSYSTGDTHFLCYAIGDNPYGPFTYGGRILNPVVGWTSHHSICEFKGKWYL
;
A
#
# COMPACT_ATOMS: atom_id res chain seq x y z
N ALA A 1 13.14 2.96 13.72
CA ALA A 1 14.55 2.85 14.10
C ALA A 1 15.43 3.60 13.10
N VAL A 2 16.48 4.25 13.54
CA VAL A 2 17.42 5.02 12.72
C VAL A 2 18.82 4.42 12.85
N GLY A 3 19.54 4.34 11.74
CA GLY A 3 20.94 3.87 11.69
C GLY A 3 21.82 4.80 10.87
N SER A 4 23.10 4.80 11.14
CA SER A 4 24.11 5.60 10.40
C SER A 4 24.56 4.94 9.09
N SER A 5 24.18 3.70 8.87
CA SER A 5 24.50 2.92 7.65
C SER A 5 23.37 1.92 7.33
N PRO A 6 23.31 1.41 6.08
CA PRO A 6 22.33 0.39 5.70
C PRO A 6 22.43 -0.93 6.49
N THR A 7 23.56 -1.19 7.08
CA THR A 7 23.82 -2.39 7.89
C THR A 7 23.67 -2.14 9.39
N GLY A 8 23.25 -0.92 9.79
CA GLY A 8 23.09 -0.53 11.19
C GLY A 8 24.41 -0.18 11.89
N PRO A 9 24.46 -0.23 13.24
CA PRO A 9 23.36 -0.61 14.11
C PRO A 9 22.17 0.36 14.02
N PHE A 10 20.95 -0.16 14.25
CA PHE A 10 19.73 0.63 14.25
C PHE A 10 19.28 0.89 15.68
N VAL A 11 18.96 2.14 15.98
CA VAL A 11 18.39 2.56 17.27
C VAL A 11 16.89 2.75 17.10
N ALA A 12 16.11 2.09 17.96
CA ALA A 12 14.64 2.25 17.95
C ALA A 12 14.26 3.66 18.39
N GLU A 13 13.31 4.25 17.67
CA GLU A 13 12.67 5.48 18.09
C GLU A 13 11.80 5.22 19.35
N PRO A 14 11.67 6.22 20.25
CA PRO A 14 10.89 6.06 21.48
C PRO A 14 9.39 5.86 21.25
N ALA A 15 8.88 6.26 20.11
CA ALA A 15 7.49 6.13 19.71
C ALA A 15 7.36 5.66 18.26
N ALA A 16 6.24 5.04 17.94
CA ALA A 16 5.84 4.75 16.55
C ALA A 16 5.48 6.05 15.84
N ILE A 17 5.44 5.98 14.50
CA ILE A 17 4.84 7.06 13.70
C ILE A 17 3.36 7.16 14.10
N GLU A 18 2.90 8.33 14.52
CA GLU A 18 1.51 8.54 14.89
C GLU A 18 0.58 8.24 13.73
N ALA A 19 -0.56 7.61 13.99
CA ALA A 19 -1.53 7.13 12.98
C ALA A 19 -1.01 6.06 12.00
N SER A 20 0.17 5.49 12.21
CA SER A 20 0.67 4.34 11.45
C SER A 20 0.12 3.03 12.02
N TYR A 21 -1.14 2.77 11.80
CA TYR A 21 -1.80 1.51 12.16
C TYR A 21 -1.69 0.48 11.01
N SER A 22 -1.97 -0.80 11.31
CA SER A 22 -1.96 -1.89 10.32
C SER A 22 -0.54 -2.39 9.99
N ILE A 23 -0.33 -2.97 8.81
CA ILE A 23 0.88 -3.69 8.43
C ILE A 23 1.42 -3.24 7.06
N ASP A 24 2.52 -3.85 6.66
CA ASP A 24 3.10 -3.82 5.31
C ASP A 24 3.46 -2.42 4.80
N PRO A 25 4.25 -1.64 5.57
CA PRO A 25 4.66 -0.34 5.12
C PRO A 25 5.68 -0.43 3.98
N ALA A 26 5.46 0.35 2.93
CA ALA A 26 6.42 0.61 1.87
C ALA A 26 6.64 2.12 1.73
N VAL A 27 7.87 2.54 1.57
CA VAL A 27 8.22 3.95 1.36
C VAL A 27 8.65 4.16 -0.08
N TYR A 28 8.07 5.19 -0.69
CA TYR A 28 8.44 5.67 -2.01
C TYR A 28 8.89 7.13 -1.91
N ILE A 29 10.01 7.46 -2.56
CA ILE A 29 10.50 8.83 -2.67
C ILE A 29 10.29 9.29 -4.12
N ASP A 30 9.50 10.34 -4.30
CA ASP A 30 9.21 10.90 -5.61
C ASP A 30 10.37 11.76 -6.14
N ASP A 31 10.28 12.16 -7.42
CA ASP A 31 11.33 12.92 -8.13
C ASP A 31 11.64 14.28 -7.47
N ASP A 32 10.67 14.85 -6.73
CA ASP A 32 10.83 16.10 -5.96
C ASP A 32 11.44 15.91 -4.57
N GLY A 33 11.77 14.67 -4.20
CA GLY A 33 12.30 14.30 -2.89
C GLY A 33 11.25 14.09 -1.81
N THR A 34 9.95 14.22 -2.13
CA THR A 34 8.87 13.93 -1.18
C THR A 34 8.77 12.43 -0.92
N ALA A 35 8.82 12.04 0.36
CA ALA A 35 8.65 10.66 0.77
C ALA A 35 7.18 10.37 1.13
N TYR A 36 6.67 9.25 0.66
CA TYR A 36 5.33 8.75 0.93
C TYR A 36 5.40 7.36 1.55
N MET A 37 4.64 7.10 2.59
CA MET A 37 4.47 5.75 3.14
C MET A 37 3.11 5.19 2.75
N TYR A 38 3.12 4.03 2.11
CA TYR A 38 1.95 3.23 1.77
C TYR A 38 1.86 2.06 2.74
N PHE A 39 0.69 1.77 3.26
CA PHE A 39 0.52 0.71 4.25
C PHE A 39 -0.91 0.21 4.32
N GLY A 40 -1.11 -0.88 5.02
CA GLY A 40 -2.40 -1.46 5.31
C GLY A 40 -2.47 -2.92 4.92
N GLY A 41 -3.26 -3.67 5.66
CA GLY A 41 -3.59 -5.06 5.38
C GLY A 41 -4.82 -5.49 6.16
N LEU A 42 -5.68 -6.23 5.49
CA LEU A 42 -6.87 -6.83 6.10
C LEU A 42 -6.49 -8.01 6.99
N TRP A 43 -7.34 -8.40 7.90
CA TRP A 43 -7.16 -9.51 8.84
C TRP A 43 -5.89 -9.39 9.70
N GLY A 44 -4.73 -9.82 9.22
CA GLY A 44 -3.48 -9.72 9.97
C GLY A 44 -3.10 -8.31 10.39
N GLY A 45 -3.37 -7.32 9.54
CA GLY A 45 -3.18 -5.89 9.81
C GLY A 45 -4.39 -5.18 10.37
N GLN A 46 -5.53 -5.86 10.46
CA GLN A 46 -6.78 -5.32 11.04
C GLN A 46 -7.26 -4.01 10.40
N LEU A 47 -6.95 -3.77 9.12
CA LEU A 47 -7.34 -2.55 8.42
C LEU A 47 -8.87 -2.32 8.44
N GLN A 48 -9.66 -3.40 8.45
CA GLN A 48 -11.11 -3.34 8.57
C GLN A 48 -11.57 -2.61 9.84
N SER A 49 -10.78 -2.63 10.90
CA SER A 49 -11.09 -1.93 12.15
C SER A 49 -10.76 -0.42 12.10
N TYR A 50 -10.15 0.06 11.02
CA TYR A 50 -9.75 1.45 10.83
C TYR A 50 -10.43 2.10 9.60
N ARG A 51 -11.68 1.76 9.34
CA ARG A 51 -12.41 2.23 8.13
C ARG A 51 -12.40 3.77 7.98
N ASN A 52 -12.37 4.51 9.09
CA ASN A 52 -12.33 5.97 9.10
C ASN A 52 -10.99 6.50 9.68
N ASN A 53 -9.90 5.77 9.51
CA ASN A 53 -8.59 6.06 10.11
C ASN A 53 -8.61 6.12 11.67
N GLN A 54 -9.68 5.62 12.29
CA GLN A 54 -9.84 5.53 13.73
C GLN A 54 -10.22 4.09 14.11
N TYR A 55 -9.59 3.57 15.14
CA TYR A 55 -9.86 2.21 15.62
C TYR A 55 -11.30 2.06 16.12
N ASN A 56 -11.97 1.04 15.60
CA ASN A 56 -13.26 0.58 16.13
C ASN A 56 -13.36 -0.94 15.98
N GLN A 57 -13.32 -1.65 17.11
CA GLN A 57 -13.36 -3.12 17.13
C GLN A 57 -14.65 -3.73 16.54
N ASN A 58 -15.72 -2.93 16.40
CA ASN A 58 -17.00 -3.38 15.84
C ASN A 58 -17.03 -3.29 14.30
N TYR A 59 -16.05 -2.63 13.68
CA TYR A 59 -15.98 -2.57 12.23
C TYR A 59 -15.57 -3.94 11.68
N GLN A 60 -16.24 -4.31 10.59
CA GLN A 60 -15.98 -5.49 9.80
C GLN A 60 -15.56 -5.07 8.38
N GLU A 61 -15.10 -6.00 7.58
CA GLU A 61 -14.95 -5.74 6.16
C GLU A 61 -16.27 -5.24 5.56
N PRO A 62 -16.21 -4.39 4.52
CA PRO A 62 -17.39 -4.04 3.75
C PRO A 62 -18.07 -5.28 3.19
N ALA A 63 -19.40 -5.23 3.04
CA ALA A 63 -20.14 -6.28 2.37
C ALA A 63 -19.66 -6.43 0.90
N ALA A 64 -19.83 -7.62 0.31
CA ALA A 64 -19.30 -7.94 -1.02
C ALA A 64 -19.72 -6.96 -2.13
N ASN A 65 -20.86 -6.31 -1.98
CA ASN A 65 -21.41 -5.31 -2.91
C ASN A 65 -21.11 -3.86 -2.51
N GLU A 66 -20.32 -3.64 -1.47
CA GLU A 66 -19.80 -2.32 -1.08
C GLU A 66 -18.39 -2.11 -1.66
N ASN A 67 -17.93 -0.86 -1.66
CA ASN A 67 -16.56 -0.54 -2.08
C ASN A 67 -15.54 -1.27 -1.20
N ALA A 68 -14.53 -1.84 -1.82
CA ALA A 68 -13.40 -2.43 -1.11
C ALA A 68 -12.64 -1.38 -0.30
N LEU A 69 -12.09 -1.79 0.83
CA LEU A 69 -11.13 -0.96 1.55
C LEU A 69 -9.83 -0.85 0.76
N GLY A 70 -9.36 0.38 0.58
CA GLY A 70 -8.09 0.67 -0.04
C GLY A 70 -6.92 0.69 0.96
N PRO A 71 -5.68 0.63 0.48
CA PRO A 71 -4.50 0.91 1.28
C PRO A 71 -4.49 2.36 1.78
N ARG A 72 -3.59 2.65 2.68
CA ARG A 72 -3.40 3.99 3.24
C ARG A 72 -2.12 4.61 2.70
N VAL A 73 -2.11 5.93 2.61
CA VAL A 73 -0.94 6.72 2.22
C VAL A 73 -0.89 8.01 3.02
N ALA A 74 0.33 8.42 3.38
CA ALA A 74 0.60 9.76 3.87
C ALA A 74 2.04 10.17 3.52
N LYS A 75 2.26 11.48 3.37
CA LYS A 75 3.60 12.05 3.30
C LYS A 75 4.33 11.86 4.62
N LEU A 76 5.60 11.58 4.53
CA LEU A 76 6.50 11.60 5.68
C LEU A 76 7.12 13.00 5.86
N THR A 77 7.49 13.32 7.08
CA THR A 77 8.35 14.47 7.39
C THR A 77 9.72 14.30 6.74
N GLY A 78 10.50 15.39 6.63
CA GLY A 78 11.81 15.35 5.99
C GLY A 78 12.83 14.41 6.65
N ASP A 79 12.64 14.09 7.94
CA ASP A 79 13.41 13.07 8.68
C ASP A 79 12.81 11.67 8.60
N MET A 80 11.64 11.51 7.95
CA MET A 80 10.87 10.27 7.80
C MET A 80 10.41 9.63 9.13
N LEU A 81 10.36 10.39 10.23
CA LEU A 81 10.03 9.88 11.55
C LEU A 81 8.56 10.07 11.93
N GLN A 82 7.83 10.92 11.20
CA GLN A 82 6.40 11.15 11.41
C GLN A 82 5.68 11.40 10.08
N PHE A 83 4.34 11.36 10.09
CA PHE A 83 3.56 11.86 8.97
C PHE A 83 3.52 13.40 8.96
N ALA A 84 3.64 13.99 7.79
CA ALA A 84 3.52 15.43 7.54
C ALA A 84 2.09 15.87 7.21
N GLU A 85 1.17 14.93 7.12
CA GLU A 85 -0.25 15.14 6.77
C GLU A 85 -1.12 14.02 7.35
N ASP A 86 -2.44 14.23 7.28
CA ASP A 86 -3.41 13.19 7.64
C ASP A 86 -3.35 12.00 6.67
N VAL A 87 -3.52 10.80 7.23
CA VAL A 87 -3.57 9.55 6.46
C VAL A 87 -4.79 9.56 5.54
N LYS A 88 -4.57 9.19 4.28
CA LYS A 88 -5.60 9.12 3.23
C LYS A 88 -5.79 7.67 2.78
N GLU A 89 -7.01 7.34 2.41
CA GLU A 89 -7.31 6.08 1.73
C GLU A 89 -7.06 6.21 0.23
N ILE A 90 -6.41 5.21 -0.35
CA ILE A 90 -6.21 5.09 -1.80
C ILE A 90 -7.41 4.38 -2.41
N LEU A 91 -7.97 4.98 -3.46
CA LEU A 91 -9.02 4.37 -4.24
C LEU A 91 -8.43 3.60 -5.43
N ILE A 92 -8.76 2.30 -5.53
CA ILE A 92 -8.49 1.49 -6.72
C ILE A 92 -9.79 1.34 -7.49
N VAL A 93 -9.74 1.64 -8.79
CA VAL A 93 -10.91 1.65 -9.68
C VAL A 93 -10.74 0.68 -10.84
N ASP A 94 -11.86 0.28 -11.43
CA ASP A 94 -11.88 -0.47 -12.69
C ASP A 94 -11.59 0.44 -13.90
N GLU A 95 -11.57 -0.12 -15.09
CA GLU A 95 -11.34 0.60 -16.35
C GLU A 95 -12.42 1.64 -16.71
N LYS A 96 -13.54 1.64 -16.00
CA LYS A 96 -14.64 2.62 -16.15
C LYS A 96 -14.61 3.70 -15.07
N GLY A 97 -13.66 3.60 -14.14
CA GLY A 97 -13.52 4.53 -13.02
C GLY A 97 -14.42 4.22 -11.82
N ASN A 98 -15.06 3.05 -11.77
CA ASN A 98 -15.82 2.62 -10.60
C ASN A 98 -14.89 1.99 -9.55
N ALA A 99 -15.12 2.29 -8.27
CA ALA A 99 -14.40 1.64 -7.19
C ALA A 99 -14.55 0.10 -7.26
N LEU A 100 -13.47 -0.63 -7.00
CA LEU A 100 -13.54 -2.08 -6.87
C LEU A 100 -14.40 -2.46 -5.66
N LEU A 101 -15.16 -3.55 -5.79
CA LEU A 101 -16.03 -4.04 -4.71
C LEU A 101 -15.29 -4.97 -3.76
N ALA A 102 -15.73 -5.03 -2.52
CA ALA A 102 -15.14 -5.92 -1.50
C ALA A 102 -15.25 -7.41 -1.86
N GLY A 103 -16.26 -7.81 -2.64
CA GLY A 103 -16.41 -9.17 -3.16
C GLY A 103 -15.52 -9.50 -4.36
N ASP A 104 -14.80 -8.54 -4.92
CA ASP A 104 -13.90 -8.75 -6.06
C ASP A 104 -12.53 -9.24 -5.60
N ASN A 105 -12.48 -10.47 -5.11
CA ASN A 105 -11.28 -11.06 -4.51
C ASN A 105 -10.09 -11.18 -5.48
N ASP A 106 -10.33 -11.16 -6.78
CA ASP A 106 -9.27 -11.26 -7.80
C ASP A 106 -8.55 -9.94 -8.04
N ARG A 107 -9.16 -8.80 -7.66
CA ARG A 107 -8.63 -7.48 -7.99
C ARG A 107 -8.53 -6.54 -6.79
N ARG A 108 -9.36 -6.71 -5.76
CA ARG A 108 -9.37 -5.81 -4.60
C ARG A 108 -8.08 -5.91 -3.80
N PHE A 109 -7.68 -4.80 -3.19
CA PHE A 109 -6.57 -4.73 -2.25
C PHE A 109 -6.82 -5.65 -1.04
N PHE A 110 -5.75 -6.33 -0.63
CA PHE A 110 -5.73 -7.08 0.62
C PHE A 110 -4.56 -6.63 1.52
N GLU A 111 -3.32 -6.68 1.01
CA GLU A 111 -2.11 -6.26 1.72
C GLU A 111 -0.91 -6.06 0.79
N ALA A 112 0.31 -5.96 1.33
CA ALA A 112 1.57 -5.94 0.58
C ALA A 112 1.72 -4.75 -0.36
N SER A 113 1.49 -3.54 0.14
CA SER A 113 1.62 -2.29 -0.61
C SER A 113 3.02 -2.09 -1.16
N TRP A 114 3.13 -1.70 -2.43
CA TRP A 114 4.37 -1.24 -3.05
C TRP A 114 4.11 -0.13 -4.06
N MET A 115 5.02 0.84 -4.17
CA MET A 115 4.93 1.94 -5.14
C MET A 115 6.24 2.07 -5.90
N HIS A 116 6.13 2.25 -7.23
CA HIS A 116 7.22 2.72 -8.07
C HIS A 116 6.70 3.62 -9.18
N LYS A 117 7.59 4.41 -9.78
CA LYS A 117 7.27 5.29 -10.91
C LYS A 117 7.97 4.81 -12.16
N TYR A 118 7.26 4.78 -13.28
CA TYR A 118 7.81 4.43 -14.58
C TYR A 118 7.17 5.28 -15.67
N LYS A 119 8.01 5.94 -16.50
CA LYS A 119 7.56 6.82 -17.59
C LYS A 119 6.51 7.85 -17.16
N GLY A 120 6.71 8.47 -15.99
CA GLY A 120 5.82 9.51 -15.47
C GLY A 120 4.50 9.02 -14.87
N LYS A 121 4.25 7.70 -14.81
CA LYS A 121 3.08 7.09 -14.17
C LYS A 121 3.47 6.39 -12.88
N TYR A 122 2.55 6.39 -11.93
CA TYR A 122 2.68 5.73 -10.63
C TYR A 122 2.05 4.35 -10.71
N TYR A 123 2.81 3.34 -10.34
CA TYR A 123 2.39 1.94 -10.32
C TYR A 123 2.28 1.50 -8.87
N PHE A 124 1.06 1.36 -8.39
CA PHE A 124 0.76 0.79 -7.10
C PHE A 124 0.55 -0.72 -7.27
N SER A 125 1.37 -1.54 -6.64
CA SER A 125 1.21 -2.99 -6.67
C SER A 125 0.93 -3.55 -5.28
N TYR A 126 0.19 -4.66 -5.23
CA TYR A 126 -0.38 -5.19 -4.00
C TYR A 126 -0.79 -6.66 -4.14
N SER A 127 -0.97 -7.31 -3.01
CA SER A 127 -1.59 -8.64 -2.94
C SER A 127 -3.11 -8.52 -2.84
N THR A 128 -3.81 -9.38 -3.58
CA THR A 128 -5.28 -9.42 -3.60
C THR A 128 -5.84 -10.26 -2.44
N GLY A 129 -7.16 -10.30 -2.32
CA GLY A 129 -7.90 -11.04 -1.30
C GLY A 129 -7.63 -12.54 -1.27
N ASP A 130 -8.68 -13.35 -1.17
CA ASP A 130 -8.55 -14.81 -1.01
C ASP A 130 -7.83 -15.53 -2.15
N THR A 131 -7.66 -14.88 -3.29
CA THR A 131 -6.97 -15.43 -4.47
C THR A 131 -5.45 -15.23 -4.41
N HIS A 132 -4.96 -14.34 -3.54
CA HIS A 132 -3.53 -14.06 -3.31
C HIS A 132 -2.71 -13.78 -4.58
N PHE A 133 -3.32 -13.13 -5.57
CA PHE A 133 -2.60 -12.64 -6.75
C PHE A 133 -1.76 -11.42 -6.39
N LEU A 134 -0.63 -11.27 -7.03
CA LEU A 134 0.07 -10.00 -7.05
C LEU A 134 -0.44 -9.20 -8.25
N CYS A 135 -1.06 -8.07 -7.98
CA CYS A 135 -1.66 -7.19 -8.97
C CYS A 135 -1.04 -5.78 -8.95
N TYR A 136 -1.36 -4.98 -9.97
CA TYR A 136 -0.97 -3.58 -10.01
C TYR A 136 -2.11 -2.70 -10.53
N ALA A 137 -2.05 -1.44 -10.15
CA ALA A 137 -2.92 -0.38 -10.64
C ALA A 137 -2.08 0.86 -10.98
N ILE A 138 -2.55 1.69 -11.90
CA ILE A 138 -1.80 2.82 -12.46
C ILE A 138 -2.53 4.12 -12.17
N GLY A 139 -1.78 5.14 -11.72
CA GLY A 139 -2.29 6.48 -11.44
C GLY A 139 -1.39 7.59 -11.98
N ASP A 140 -1.89 8.82 -11.88
CA ASP A 140 -1.20 10.03 -12.35
C ASP A 140 -0.50 10.80 -11.22
N ASN A 141 -0.74 10.42 -9.98
CA ASN A 141 -0.13 11.04 -8.80
C ASN A 141 -0.02 10.00 -7.66
N PRO A 142 0.77 10.25 -6.61
CA PRO A 142 1.01 9.30 -5.53
C PRO A 142 -0.21 8.94 -4.68
N TYR A 143 -1.29 9.70 -4.75
CA TYR A 143 -2.52 9.43 -3.98
C TYR A 143 -3.59 8.69 -4.79
N GLY A 144 -3.39 8.48 -6.09
CA GLY A 144 -4.40 7.94 -7.00
C GLY A 144 -5.50 8.95 -7.37
N PRO A 145 -6.71 8.49 -7.78
CA PRO A 145 -7.09 7.07 -7.86
C PRO A 145 -6.20 6.26 -8.80
N PHE A 146 -6.10 4.95 -8.53
CA PHE A 146 -5.33 4.04 -9.37
C PHE A 146 -6.27 3.13 -10.14
N THR A 147 -6.14 3.08 -11.47
CA THR A 147 -6.91 2.17 -12.32
C THR A 147 -6.25 0.80 -12.34
N TYR A 148 -6.99 -0.26 -12.04
CA TYR A 148 -6.52 -1.64 -12.10
C TYR A 148 -5.88 -1.94 -13.46
N GLY A 149 -4.64 -2.40 -13.45
CA GLY A 149 -3.83 -2.65 -14.64
C GLY A 149 -3.66 -4.11 -14.99
N GLY A 150 -3.81 -5.00 -14.01
CA GLY A 150 -3.68 -6.44 -14.25
C GLY A 150 -2.93 -7.18 -13.15
N ARG A 151 -2.61 -8.43 -13.47
CA ARG A 151 -1.91 -9.37 -12.60
C ARG A 151 -0.44 -9.45 -12.97
N ILE A 152 0.43 -9.41 -11.97
CA ILE A 152 1.88 -9.57 -12.12
C ILE A 152 2.27 -11.03 -11.91
N LEU A 153 1.76 -11.65 -10.83
CA LEU A 153 2.15 -12.99 -10.40
C LEU A 153 0.94 -13.78 -9.89
N ASN A 154 0.93 -15.07 -10.21
CA ASN A 154 0.01 -16.03 -9.59
C ASN A 154 0.46 -16.38 -8.17
N PRO A 155 -0.44 -16.90 -7.32
CA PRO A 155 -0.07 -17.32 -5.98
C PRO A 155 1.05 -18.36 -6.01
N VAL A 156 1.97 -18.21 -5.06
CA VAL A 156 2.98 -19.23 -4.76
C VAL A 156 2.46 -20.17 -3.66
N VAL A 157 3.23 -21.20 -3.35
CA VAL A 157 2.89 -22.07 -2.21
C VAL A 157 3.00 -21.26 -0.90
N GLY A 158 1.89 -21.15 -0.19
CA GLY A 158 1.80 -20.36 1.04
C GLY A 158 0.53 -19.54 1.08
N TRP A 159 0.58 -18.44 1.82
CA TRP A 159 -0.53 -17.51 1.99
C TRP A 159 -0.40 -16.34 0.99
N THR A 160 -0.27 -15.10 1.45
CA THR A 160 -0.05 -13.94 0.59
C THR A 160 1.40 -13.82 0.15
N SER A 161 1.65 -13.13 -0.98
CA SER A 161 2.98 -12.80 -1.46
C SER A 161 3.32 -11.35 -1.17
N HIS A 162 4.46 -11.12 -0.51
CA HIS A 162 5.10 -9.81 -0.41
C HIS A 162 6.10 -9.62 -1.53
N HIS A 163 6.27 -8.38 -1.98
CA HIS A 163 7.15 -8.09 -3.11
C HIS A 163 7.78 -6.70 -2.99
N SER A 164 8.76 -6.47 -3.84
CA SER A 164 9.29 -5.16 -4.17
C SER A 164 9.63 -5.10 -5.65
N ILE A 165 9.48 -3.94 -6.27
CA ILE A 165 9.85 -3.72 -7.67
C ILE A 165 10.83 -2.56 -7.70
N CYS A 166 12.03 -2.79 -8.22
CA CYS A 166 13.05 -1.74 -8.28
C CYS A 166 13.82 -1.78 -9.60
N GLU A 167 14.31 -0.61 -10.00
CA GLU A 167 15.26 -0.49 -11.09
C GLU A 167 16.68 -0.58 -10.54
N PHE A 168 17.50 -1.41 -11.19
CA PHE A 168 18.92 -1.47 -10.91
C PHE A 168 19.70 -1.62 -12.21
N LYS A 169 20.62 -0.66 -12.48
CA LYS A 169 21.45 -0.62 -13.70
C LYS A 169 20.66 -0.75 -15.00
N GLY A 170 19.53 -0.02 -15.10
CA GLY A 170 18.68 0.02 -16.27
C GLY A 170 17.79 -1.20 -16.49
N LYS A 171 17.69 -2.09 -15.50
CA LYS A 171 16.82 -3.28 -15.52
C LYS A 171 15.88 -3.26 -14.34
N TRP A 172 14.67 -3.74 -14.56
CA TRP A 172 13.65 -3.88 -13.53
C TRP A 172 13.68 -5.29 -12.94
N TYR A 173 13.53 -5.37 -11.63
CA TYR A 173 13.53 -6.61 -10.85
C TYR A 173 12.29 -6.63 -9.97
N LEU A 174 11.69 -7.81 -9.85
CA LEU A 174 10.63 -8.16 -8.91
C LEU A 174 11.23 -9.11 -7.88
#